data_c05d1b38b5f21b56e4bf6920d6ef5802
#
_entry.id   c05d1b38b5f21b56e4bf6920d6ef5802
#
_cell.length_a   1.000
_cell.length_b   1.000
_cell.length_c   1.000
_cell.angle_alpha   90.00
_cell.angle_beta   90.00
_cell.angle_gamma   90.00
#
_symmetry.space_group_name_H-M   'P 1'
#
loop_
_entity.id
_entity.type
_entity.pdbx_description
1 polymer ?
#
loop_
_entity_poly.entity_id
_entity_poly.type
_entity_poly.pdbx_seq_one_letter_code
_entity_poly.pdbx_strand_id
1 'polypeptide(L)'
;WPFLDFELAVGPGVLCPRADTEMVAEAAAGMLAGVEAPRVLDLCAGTGCLGLGVKRFCPAAQVTSLEKSPAAYRYLEQNAHLSPALTITPVQGDLFTYWQTLPDGQLDLIVSNPPYLTAAEMGELQPEVAQEPVMALEAGEDGLVFYRAIAEHYQKALRPGGALALEIGWQQREAVTALLEANGWADIACRKDFGGNDRCVTARRPK
;
A
#
# COMPACT_ATOMS: atom_id res chain seq x y z
N TRP A 1 -17.85 -3.73 -5.31
CA TRP A 1 -16.73 -4.04 -6.17
C TRP A 1 -16.03 -5.31 -5.67
N PRO A 2 -15.86 -6.34 -6.53
CA PRO A 2 -15.20 -7.57 -6.12
C PRO A 2 -13.70 -7.34 -5.89
N PHE A 3 -13.16 -7.98 -4.86
CA PHE A 3 -11.73 -8.05 -4.57
C PHE A 3 -11.45 -9.35 -3.80
N LEU A 4 -10.57 -10.21 -4.31
CA LEU A 4 -10.41 -11.59 -3.81
C LEU A 4 -11.76 -12.32 -3.76
N ASP A 5 -12.17 -12.78 -2.58
CA ASP A 5 -13.43 -13.48 -2.32
C ASP A 5 -14.44 -12.65 -1.51
N PHE A 6 -14.26 -11.31 -1.47
CA PHE A 6 -15.18 -10.39 -0.79
C PHE A 6 -15.53 -9.16 -1.66
N GLU A 7 -16.55 -8.43 -1.26
CA GLU A 7 -17.01 -7.22 -1.95
C GLU A 7 -16.72 -5.98 -1.12
N LEU A 8 -16.31 -4.92 -1.81
CA LEU A 8 -16.01 -3.61 -1.23
C LEU A 8 -17.02 -2.56 -1.68
N ALA A 9 -17.40 -1.69 -0.79
CA ALA A 9 -18.06 -0.44 -1.12
C ALA A 9 -17.07 0.46 -1.84
N VAL A 10 -17.48 0.96 -3.01
CA VAL A 10 -16.73 1.93 -3.82
C VAL A 10 -17.67 2.97 -4.41
N GLY A 11 -17.15 4.10 -4.81
CA GLY A 11 -17.91 5.14 -5.48
C GLY A 11 -17.09 6.39 -5.74
N PRO A 12 -17.73 7.53 -6.07
CA PRO A 12 -17.02 8.75 -6.39
C PRO A 12 -16.07 9.19 -5.26
N GLY A 13 -14.83 9.51 -5.62
CA GLY A 13 -13.83 10.04 -4.69
C GLY A 13 -12.89 8.99 -4.09
N VAL A 14 -12.94 7.73 -4.55
CA VAL A 14 -11.99 6.68 -4.18
C VAL A 14 -11.54 5.91 -5.42
N LEU A 15 -10.29 5.45 -5.42
CA LEU A 15 -9.76 4.56 -6.46
C LEU A 15 -10.48 3.21 -6.43
N CYS A 16 -10.92 2.72 -7.58
CA CYS A 16 -11.44 1.36 -7.69
C CYS A 16 -10.33 0.33 -7.51
N PRO A 17 -10.52 -0.69 -6.65
CA PRO A 17 -9.53 -1.75 -6.48
C PRO A 17 -9.17 -2.44 -7.79
N ARG A 18 -7.88 -2.75 -7.97
CA ARG A 18 -7.35 -3.44 -9.16
C ARG A 18 -6.98 -4.87 -8.83
N ALA A 19 -7.10 -5.76 -9.81
CA ALA A 19 -6.70 -7.16 -9.67
C ALA A 19 -5.19 -7.31 -9.33
N ASP A 20 -4.35 -6.40 -9.83
CA ASP A 20 -2.91 -6.40 -9.53
C ASP A 20 -2.64 -6.22 -8.03
N THR A 21 -3.47 -5.45 -7.32
CA THR A 21 -3.36 -5.24 -5.88
C THR A 21 -3.62 -6.52 -5.06
N GLU A 22 -4.39 -7.48 -5.61
CA GLU A 22 -4.59 -8.79 -4.97
C GLU A 22 -3.26 -9.56 -4.85
N MET A 23 -2.45 -9.53 -5.91
CA MET A 23 -1.12 -10.14 -5.91
C MET A 23 -0.17 -9.44 -4.91
N VAL A 24 -0.28 -8.12 -4.77
CA VAL A 24 0.51 -7.38 -3.78
C VAL A 24 0.11 -7.79 -2.36
N ALA A 25 -1.18 -7.96 -2.07
CA ALA A 25 -1.68 -8.43 -0.78
C ALA A 25 -1.16 -9.84 -0.44
N GLU A 26 -1.18 -10.77 -1.41
CA GLU A 26 -0.64 -12.12 -1.25
C GLU A 26 0.87 -12.10 -0.99
N ALA A 27 1.62 -11.33 -1.79
CA ALA A 27 3.06 -11.18 -1.64
C ALA A 27 3.44 -10.64 -0.25
N ALA A 28 2.74 -9.61 0.19
CA ALA A 28 2.92 -8.97 1.49
C ALA A 28 2.62 -9.93 2.66
N ALA A 29 1.49 -10.62 2.60
CA ALA A 29 1.13 -11.61 3.62
C ALA A 29 2.13 -12.77 3.70
N GLY A 30 2.68 -13.20 2.57
CA GLY A 30 3.73 -14.23 2.52
C GLY A 30 5.01 -13.83 3.29
N MET A 31 5.30 -12.52 3.41
CA MET A 31 6.46 -12.03 4.17
C MET A 31 6.26 -12.12 5.70
N LEU A 32 5.04 -12.39 6.17
CA LEU A 32 4.66 -12.53 7.58
C LEU A 32 4.72 -13.97 8.08
N ALA A 33 5.20 -14.92 7.26
CA ALA A 33 5.26 -16.33 7.65
C ALA A 33 6.03 -16.51 8.96
N GLY A 34 5.40 -17.20 9.93
CA GLY A 34 5.97 -17.46 11.25
C GLY A 34 5.88 -16.33 12.26
N VAL A 35 5.22 -15.21 11.93
CA VAL A 35 4.97 -14.10 12.85
C VAL A 35 3.58 -14.29 13.49
N GLU A 36 3.53 -14.39 14.82
CA GLU A 36 2.27 -14.42 15.57
C GLU A 36 1.67 -13.01 15.65
N ALA A 37 0.37 -12.87 15.31
CA ALA A 37 -0.40 -11.63 15.39
C ALA A 37 0.35 -10.40 14.84
N PRO A 38 0.83 -10.43 13.56
CA PRO A 38 1.66 -9.38 13.01
C PRO A 38 0.93 -8.04 12.95
N ARG A 39 1.66 -6.96 13.22
CA ARG A 39 1.18 -5.58 13.14
C ARG A 39 1.50 -5.00 11.79
N VAL A 40 0.48 -4.62 11.06
CA VAL A 40 0.55 -4.18 9.66
C VAL A 40 0.04 -2.76 9.54
N LEU A 41 0.77 -1.93 8.79
CA LEU A 41 0.34 -0.60 8.38
C LEU A 41 0.13 -0.57 6.87
N ASP A 42 -1.07 -0.23 6.45
CA ASP A 42 -1.46 0.00 5.07
C ASP A 42 -1.53 1.50 4.82
N LEU A 43 -0.67 2.02 3.96
CA LEU A 43 -0.55 3.44 3.64
C LEU A 43 -1.24 3.76 2.31
N CYS A 44 -1.90 4.91 2.23
CA CYS A 44 -2.72 5.32 1.07
C CYS A 44 -3.84 4.30 0.80
N ALA A 45 -4.58 3.94 1.85
CA ALA A 45 -5.43 2.76 1.88
C ALA A 45 -6.63 2.80 0.91
N GLY A 46 -7.09 3.99 0.50
CA GLY A 46 -8.24 4.14 -0.39
C GLY A 46 -9.49 3.45 0.18
N THR A 47 -9.93 2.37 -0.46
CA THR A 47 -11.04 1.53 0.01
C THR A 47 -10.67 0.59 1.16
N GLY A 48 -9.38 0.45 1.47
CA GLY A 48 -8.85 -0.56 2.39
C GLY A 48 -8.60 -1.93 1.75
N CYS A 49 -8.70 -2.04 0.43
CA CYS A 49 -8.59 -3.32 -0.27
C CYS A 49 -7.28 -4.06 0.01
N LEU A 50 -6.14 -3.34 0.01
CA LEU A 50 -4.83 -3.94 0.27
C LEU A 50 -4.72 -4.44 1.70
N GLY A 51 -5.06 -3.63 2.69
CA GLY A 51 -5.06 -4.02 4.10
C GLY A 51 -6.01 -5.19 4.41
N LEU A 52 -7.22 -5.18 3.84
CA LEU A 52 -8.17 -6.28 3.94
C LEU A 52 -7.66 -7.54 3.23
N GLY A 53 -6.99 -7.40 2.09
CA GLY A 53 -6.35 -8.50 1.39
C GLY A 53 -5.26 -9.16 2.23
N VAL A 54 -4.39 -8.36 2.85
CA VAL A 54 -3.39 -8.88 3.80
C VAL A 54 -4.06 -9.61 4.97
N LYS A 55 -5.13 -9.02 5.55
CA LYS A 55 -5.93 -9.64 6.61
C LYS A 55 -6.57 -10.97 6.18
N ARG A 56 -7.01 -11.05 4.91
CA ARG A 56 -7.61 -12.26 4.34
C ARG A 56 -6.60 -13.41 4.24
N PHE A 57 -5.38 -13.12 3.81
CA PHE A 57 -4.29 -14.11 3.70
C PHE A 57 -3.62 -14.40 5.05
N CYS A 58 -3.60 -13.43 5.97
CA CYS A 58 -3.04 -13.55 7.33
C CYS A 58 -4.10 -13.16 8.38
N PRO A 59 -5.04 -14.05 8.75
CA PRO A 59 -6.15 -13.71 9.66
C PRO A 59 -5.72 -13.21 11.03
N ALA A 60 -4.52 -13.58 11.50
CA ALA A 60 -3.96 -13.09 12.77
C ALA A 60 -3.45 -11.64 12.70
N ALA A 61 -3.28 -11.07 11.50
CA ALA A 61 -2.75 -9.72 11.34
C ALA A 61 -3.64 -8.65 12.01
N GLN A 62 -3.00 -7.71 12.68
CA GLN A 62 -3.59 -6.49 13.20
C GLN A 62 -3.29 -5.36 12.22
N VAL A 63 -4.24 -5.02 11.37
CA VAL A 63 -4.04 -4.07 10.27
C VAL A 63 -4.59 -2.71 10.63
N THR A 64 -3.76 -1.69 10.50
CA THR A 64 -4.14 -0.26 10.53
C THR A 64 -4.02 0.28 9.11
N SER A 65 -5.08 0.89 8.59
CA SER A 65 -5.12 1.45 7.23
C SER A 65 -5.27 2.96 7.29
N LEU A 66 -4.29 3.67 6.73
CA LEU A 66 -4.18 5.13 6.73
C LEU A 66 -4.65 5.70 5.40
N GLU A 67 -5.63 6.61 5.46
CA GLU A 67 -6.14 7.32 4.29
C GLU A 67 -6.23 8.83 4.57
N LYS A 68 -5.75 9.64 3.61
CA LYS A 68 -5.75 11.10 3.73
C LYS A 68 -7.06 11.74 3.25
N SER A 69 -7.60 11.25 2.13
CA SER A 69 -8.80 11.82 1.52
C SER A 69 -10.04 11.58 2.37
N PRO A 70 -10.78 12.62 2.81
CA PRO A 70 -12.04 12.41 3.52
C PRO A 70 -13.09 11.67 2.68
N ALA A 71 -13.03 11.80 1.36
CA ALA A 71 -13.94 11.12 0.44
C ALA A 71 -13.65 9.62 0.36
N ALA A 72 -12.38 9.23 0.27
CA ALA A 72 -11.95 7.83 0.27
C ALA A 72 -12.08 7.21 1.67
N TYR A 73 -11.77 7.96 2.73
CA TYR A 73 -11.85 7.51 4.12
C TYR A 73 -13.25 7.00 4.50
N ARG A 74 -14.32 7.60 3.96
CA ARG A 74 -15.69 7.09 4.19
C ARG A 74 -15.90 5.68 3.67
N TYR A 75 -15.28 5.34 2.54
CA TYR A 75 -15.32 3.96 2.02
C TYR A 75 -14.43 3.03 2.84
N LEU A 76 -13.26 3.51 3.28
CA LEU A 76 -12.40 2.77 4.21
C LEU A 76 -13.15 2.42 5.50
N GLU A 77 -13.84 3.38 6.12
CA GLU A 77 -14.65 3.12 7.32
C GLU A 77 -15.77 2.11 7.06
N GLN A 78 -16.47 2.24 5.94
CA GLN A 78 -17.53 1.32 5.55
C GLN A 78 -17.01 -0.11 5.34
N ASN A 79 -15.82 -0.24 4.75
CA ASN A 79 -15.21 -1.53 4.44
C ASN A 79 -14.44 -2.12 5.63
N ALA A 80 -14.10 -1.33 6.65
CA ALA A 80 -13.24 -1.75 7.76
C ALA A 80 -13.78 -2.94 8.58
N HIS A 81 -15.07 -3.24 8.47
CA HIS A 81 -15.76 -4.28 9.25
C HIS A 81 -16.63 -5.16 8.35
N LEU A 82 -16.07 -5.73 7.26
CA LEU A 82 -16.83 -6.59 6.33
C LEU A 82 -17.37 -7.84 7.01
N SER A 83 -16.61 -8.41 7.94
CA SER A 83 -17.03 -9.53 8.78
C SER A 83 -16.16 -9.58 10.04
N PRO A 84 -16.53 -10.37 11.07
CA PRO A 84 -15.68 -10.54 12.26
C PRO A 84 -14.25 -10.99 11.96
N ALA A 85 -14.03 -11.75 10.88
CA ALA A 85 -12.72 -12.21 10.45
C ALA A 85 -11.97 -11.20 9.57
N LEU A 86 -12.69 -10.30 8.89
CA LEU A 86 -12.14 -9.28 8.00
C LEU A 86 -12.40 -7.89 8.61
N THR A 87 -11.60 -7.56 9.62
CA THR A 87 -11.67 -6.27 10.32
C THR A 87 -10.29 -5.63 10.32
N ILE A 88 -10.25 -4.36 9.95
CA ILE A 88 -9.07 -3.50 9.98
C ILE A 88 -9.39 -2.23 10.78
N THR A 89 -8.37 -1.49 11.19
CA THR A 89 -8.54 -0.22 11.92
C THR A 89 -8.33 0.94 10.96
N PRO A 90 -9.37 1.68 10.58
CA PRO A 90 -9.24 2.86 9.73
C PRO A 90 -8.66 4.03 10.51
N VAL A 91 -7.74 4.77 9.90
CA VAL A 91 -7.16 6.00 10.44
C VAL A 91 -7.16 7.06 9.35
N GLN A 92 -7.71 8.24 9.65
CA GLN A 92 -7.60 9.38 8.75
C GLN A 92 -6.33 10.16 9.05
N GLY A 93 -5.44 10.29 8.05
CA GLY A 93 -4.17 10.98 8.25
C GLY A 93 -3.33 11.07 6.99
N ASP A 94 -2.28 11.87 7.05
CA ASP A 94 -1.37 12.13 5.94
C ASP A 94 -0.08 11.32 6.08
N LEU A 95 0.24 10.50 5.09
CA LEU A 95 1.49 9.73 5.00
C LEU A 95 2.73 10.61 5.24
N PHE A 96 2.73 11.84 4.75
CA PHE A 96 3.89 12.74 4.88
C PHE A 96 4.18 13.19 6.32
N THR A 97 3.25 12.99 7.26
CA THR A 97 3.42 13.37 8.67
C THR A 97 3.15 12.24 9.65
N TYR A 98 2.38 11.23 9.27
CA TYR A 98 1.93 10.16 10.15
C TYR A 98 3.08 9.34 10.77
N TRP A 99 4.18 9.19 10.05
CA TRP A 99 5.38 8.50 10.55
C TRP A 99 5.90 9.06 11.88
N GLN A 100 5.67 10.36 12.16
CA GLN A 100 6.08 11.03 13.41
C GLN A 100 5.32 10.50 14.64
N THR A 101 4.18 9.86 14.43
CA THR A 101 3.35 9.28 15.50
C THR A 101 3.67 7.82 15.79
N LEU A 102 4.47 7.19 14.93
CA LEU A 102 4.77 5.76 15.02
C LEU A 102 5.97 5.52 15.94
N PRO A 103 5.82 4.64 16.95
CA PRO A 103 6.94 4.19 17.75
C PRO A 103 7.92 3.33 16.92
N ASP A 104 9.20 3.38 17.28
CA ASP A 104 10.23 2.58 16.63
C ASP A 104 9.99 1.07 16.86
N GLY A 105 10.19 0.28 15.81
CA GLY A 105 10.25 -1.18 15.89
C GLY A 105 8.92 -1.89 16.21
N GLN A 106 7.79 -1.23 16.04
CA GLN A 106 6.49 -1.80 16.41
C GLN A 106 5.77 -2.55 15.29
N LEU A 107 6.13 -2.31 14.04
CA LEU A 107 5.45 -2.93 12.90
C LEU A 107 6.24 -4.12 12.36
N ASP A 108 5.51 -5.11 11.89
CA ASP A 108 6.06 -6.28 11.18
C ASP A 108 6.06 -6.07 9.67
N LEU A 109 5.09 -5.33 9.16
CA LEU A 109 4.89 -5.07 7.74
C LEU A 109 4.31 -3.68 7.49
N ILE A 110 4.81 -3.03 6.46
CA ILE A 110 4.18 -1.86 5.84
C ILE A 110 3.81 -2.24 4.41
N VAL A 111 2.59 -1.93 4.00
CA VAL A 111 2.11 -2.09 2.62
C VAL A 111 1.60 -0.78 2.09
N SER A 112 1.69 -0.56 0.78
CA SER A 112 1.07 0.59 0.13
C SER A 112 0.83 0.35 -1.35
N ASN A 113 -0.29 0.84 -1.83
CA ASN A 113 -0.51 1.17 -3.24
C ASN A 113 -0.63 2.70 -3.34
N PRO A 114 0.50 3.42 -3.33
CA PRO A 114 0.47 4.88 -3.35
C PRO A 114 0.18 5.41 -4.75
N PRO A 115 -0.25 6.67 -4.91
CA PRO A 115 -0.23 7.33 -6.20
C PRO A 115 1.17 7.26 -6.83
N TYR A 116 1.24 7.03 -8.14
CA TYR A 116 2.52 6.83 -8.84
C TYR A 116 2.57 7.43 -10.25
N LEU A 117 1.50 8.04 -10.73
CA LEU A 117 1.51 8.67 -12.06
C LEU A 117 2.19 10.04 -12.01
N THR A 118 2.95 10.31 -13.06
CA THR A 118 3.54 11.64 -13.28
C THR A 118 2.48 12.64 -13.75
N ALA A 119 2.75 13.93 -13.58
CA ALA A 119 1.90 14.99 -14.12
C ALA A 119 1.72 14.89 -15.66
N ALA A 120 2.71 14.38 -16.38
CA ALA A 120 2.61 14.12 -17.82
C ALA A 120 1.64 12.98 -18.15
N GLU A 121 1.74 11.85 -17.44
CA GLU A 121 0.86 10.69 -17.61
C GLU A 121 -0.60 11.01 -17.26
N MET A 122 -0.84 11.95 -16.34
CA MET A 122 -2.18 12.43 -16.01
C MET A 122 -2.89 13.07 -17.21
N GLY A 123 -2.15 13.59 -18.19
CA GLY A 123 -2.70 14.14 -19.46
C GLY A 123 -3.09 13.06 -20.48
N GLU A 124 -2.70 11.82 -20.29
CA GLU A 124 -2.85 10.72 -21.26
C GLU A 124 -3.74 9.57 -20.72
N LEU A 125 -4.50 9.82 -19.64
CA LEU A 125 -5.33 8.81 -18.99
C LEU A 125 -6.45 8.32 -19.90
N GLN A 126 -6.76 7.03 -19.77
CA GLN A 126 -7.99 6.46 -20.35
C GLN A 126 -9.22 7.13 -19.70
N PRO A 127 -10.32 7.31 -20.44
CA PRO A 127 -11.50 8.02 -19.96
C PRO A 127 -12.06 7.50 -18.62
N GLU A 128 -11.97 6.19 -18.40
CA GLU A 128 -12.44 5.53 -17.17
C GLU A 128 -11.55 5.93 -15.97
N VAL A 129 -10.23 5.95 -16.15
CA VAL A 129 -9.26 6.32 -15.13
C VAL A 129 -9.30 7.83 -14.86
N ALA A 130 -9.57 8.64 -15.87
CA ALA A 130 -9.71 10.09 -15.73
C ALA A 130 -10.89 10.52 -14.83
N GLN A 131 -11.82 9.62 -14.52
CA GLN A 131 -12.93 9.87 -13.58
C GLN A 131 -12.52 9.59 -12.12
N GLU A 132 -11.40 8.93 -11.89
CA GLU A 132 -10.88 8.65 -10.55
C GLU A 132 -10.24 9.88 -9.91
N PRO A 133 -10.14 9.95 -8.58
CA PRO A 133 -9.61 11.14 -7.91
C PRO A 133 -8.15 11.38 -8.30
N VAL A 134 -7.81 12.59 -8.74
CA VAL A 134 -6.44 13.00 -9.06
C VAL A 134 -5.48 12.70 -7.91
N MET A 135 -5.91 12.93 -6.66
CA MET A 135 -5.12 12.65 -5.45
C MET A 135 -4.73 11.16 -5.31
N ALA A 136 -5.51 10.24 -5.88
CA ALA A 136 -5.23 8.81 -5.84
C ALA A 136 -4.30 8.33 -6.97
N LEU A 137 -3.98 9.20 -7.93
CA LEU A 137 -3.24 8.88 -9.13
C LEU A 137 -1.90 9.64 -9.22
N GLU A 138 -1.92 10.96 -9.00
CA GLU A 138 -0.79 11.85 -9.25
C GLU A 138 0.24 11.82 -8.11
N ALA A 139 1.52 11.65 -8.48
CA ALA A 139 2.65 11.61 -7.57
C ALA A 139 3.79 12.58 -7.97
N GLY A 140 3.42 13.74 -8.48
CA GLY A 140 4.36 14.79 -8.84
C GLY A 140 5.04 14.60 -10.19
N GLU A 141 6.16 15.30 -10.41
CA GLU A 141 6.81 15.35 -11.72
C GLU A 141 7.37 14.01 -12.19
N ASP A 142 7.89 13.20 -11.28
CA ASP A 142 8.54 11.91 -11.58
C ASP A 142 7.80 10.67 -11.04
N GLY A 143 6.62 10.86 -10.45
CA GLY A 143 5.82 9.75 -9.94
C GLY A 143 6.38 9.08 -8.67
N LEU A 144 7.37 9.67 -7.99
CA LEU A 144 8.12 9.00 -6.92
C LEU A 144 7.97 9.64 -5.53
N VAL A 145 7.17 10.69 -5.39
CA VAL A 145 7.11 11.48 -4.15
C VAL A 145 6.68 10.64 -2.93
N PHE A 146 5.73 9.72 -3.10
CA PHE A 146 5.28 8.84 -2.02
C PHE A 146 6.31 7.77 -1.67
N TYR A 147 6.97 7.18 -2.67
CA TYR A 147 8.03 6.20 -2.46
C TYR A 147 9.22 6.80 -1.71
N ARG A 148 9.61 8.05 -2.01
CA ARG A 148 10.64 8.77 -1.24
C ARG A 148 10.26 8.91 0.21
N ALA A 149 9.05 9.40 0.49
CA ALA A 149 8.59 9.58 1.86
C ALA A 149 8.55 8.24 2.63
N ILE A 150 8.10 7.16 2.00
CA ILE A 150 8.08 5.83 2.62
C ILE A 150 9.51 5.35 2.87
N ALA A 151 10.39 5.41 1.87
CA ALA A 151 11.76 4.92 1.99
C ALA A 151 12.54 5.64 3.08
N GLU A 152 12.39 6.96 3.19
CA GLU A 152 13.13 7.83 4.11
C GLU A 152 12.61 7.76 5.55
N HIS A 153 11.29 7.71 5.74
CA HIS A 153 10.71 7.97 7.06
C HIS A 153 10.14 6.75 7.77
N TYR A 154 9.72 5.71 7.04
CA TYR A 154 8.95 4.62 7.63
C TYR A 154 9.76 3.41 8.10
N GLN A 155 11.03 3.29 7.70
CA GLN A 155 11.86 2.14 8.04
C GLN A 155 11.97 1.93 9.56
N LYS A 156 12.08 3.00 10.34
CA LYS A 156 12.24 2.93 11.80
C LYS A 156 11.00 2.33 12.51
N ALA A 157 9.82 2.52 11.96
CA ALA A 157 8.59 1.98 12.53
C ALA A 157 8.53 0.44 12.43
N LEU A 158 9.20 -0.17 11.46
CA LEU A 158 9.36 -1.61 11.35
C LEU A 158 10.32 -2.14 12.42
N ARG A 159 10.07 -3.35 12.95
CA ARG A 159 11.08 -4.07 13.73
C ARG A 159 12.28 -4.46 12.85
N PRO A 160 13.47 -4.76 13.43
CA PRO A 160 14.56 -5.35 12.66
C PRO A 160 14.10 -6.60 11.90
N GLY A 161 14.37 -6.66 10.59
CA GLY A 161 13.88 -7.69 9.68
C GLY A 161 12.41 -7.55 9.28
N GLY A 162 11.70 -6.52 9.74
CA GLY A 162 10.33 -6.20 9.31
C GLY A 162 10.27 -5.86 7.82
N ALA A 163 9.10 -6.03 7.21
CA ALA A 163 8.92 -6.06 5.78
C ALA A 163 8.23 -4.80 5.22
N LEU A 164 8.52 -4.49 3.96
CA LEU A 164 7.84 -3.49 3.14
C LEU A 164 7.36 -4.16 1.85
N ALA A 165 6.13 -3.85 1.41
CA ALA A 165 5.63 -4.24 0.09
C ALA A 165 4.90 -3.05 -0.56
N LEU A 166 5.35 -2.66 -1.75
CA LEU A 166 4.84 -1.50 -2.49
C LEU A 166 4.31 -1.94 -3.85
N GLU A 167 3.08 -1.57 -4.19
CA GLU A 167 2.65 -1.57 -5.57
C GLU A 167 3.37 -0.45 -6.33
N ILE A 168 3.77 -0.71 -7.56
CA ILE A 168 4.50 0.23 -8.41
C ILE A 168 3.90 0.31 -9.82
N GLY A 169 4.09 1.44 -10.49
CA GLY A 169 3.93 1.52 -11.93
C GLY A 169 4.93 0.58 -12.64
N TRP A 170 4.50 -0.02 -13.74
CA TRP A 170 5.27 -1.08 -14.43
C TRP A 170 6.69 -0.66 -14.91
N GLN A 171 6.96 0.62 -15.04
CA GLN A 171 8.26 1.17 -15.41
C GLN A 171 9.08 1.69 -14.23
N GLN A 172 8.55 1.64 -12.99
CA GLN A 172 9.18 2.30 -11.84
C GLN A 172 10.10 1.39 -11.02
N ARG A 173 10.24 0.11 -11.37
CA ARG A 173 11.06 -0.84 -10.62
C ARG A 173 12.45 -0.32 -10.29
N GLU A 174 13.19 0.14 -11.31
CA GLU A 174 14.59 0.58 -11.12
C GLU A 174 14.67 1.80 -10.19
N ALA A 175 13.79 2.79 -10.41
CA ALA A 175 13.76 4.01 -9.62
C ALA A 175 13.38 3.74 -8.15
N VAL A 176 12.35 2.92 -7.90
CA VAL A 176 11.93 2.56 -6.55
C VAL A 176 12.98 1.71 -5.85
N THR A 177 13.61 0.75 -6.54
CA THR A 177 14.72 -0.05 -6.00
C THR A 177 15.88 0.86 -5.58
N ALA A 178 16.32 1.78 -6.44
CA ALA A 178 17.39 2.71 -6.14
C ALA A 178 17.08 3.62 -4.92
N LEU A 179 15.84 4.08 -4.78
CA LEU A 179 15.39 4.83 -3.61
C LEU A 179 15.49 4.01 -2.32
N LEU A 180 15.07 2.75 -2.36
CA LEU A 180 15.16 1.86 -1.20
C LEU A 180 16.61 1.56 -0.83
N GLU A 181 17.46 1.25 -1.81
CA GLU A 181 18.90 1.01 -1.61
C GLU A 181 19.59 2.23 -0.96
N ALA A 182 19.33 3.44 -1.49
CA ALA A 182 19.89 4.68 -0.99
C ALA A 182 19.49 4.99 0.47
N ASN A 183 18.32 4.46 0.92
CA ASN A 183 17.84 4.60 2.28
C ASN A 183 18.15 3.37 3.17
N GLY A 184 19.05 2.47 2.73
CA GLY A 184 19.54 1.37 3.53
C GLY A 184 18.55 0.22 3.74
N TRP A 185 17.58 0.05 2.86
CA TRP A 185 16.73 -1.14 2.88
C TRP A 185 17.49 -2.36 2.35
N ALA A 186 17.14 -3.54 2.85
CA ALA A 186 17.76 -4.82 2.48
C ALA A 186 16.76 -5.76 1.78
N ASP A 187 17.28 -6.84 1.21
CA ASP A 187 16.51 -7.93 0.60
C ASP A 187 15.46 -7.42 -0.42
N ILE A 188 15.86 -6.44 -1.24
CA ILE A 188 14.96 -5.80 -2.21
C ILE A 188 14.70 -6.78 -3.36
N ALA A 189 13.43 -7.01 -3.66
CA ALA A 189 12.99 -7.89 -4.75
C ALA A 189 11.79 -7.28 -5.47
N CYS A 190 11.57 -7.68 -6.73
CA CYS A 190 10.40 -7.26 -7.48
C CYS A 190 9.63 -8.49 -8.00
N ARG A 191 8.31 -8.45 -7.89
CA ARG A 191 7.39 -9.44 -8.45
C ARG A 191 6.62 -8.83 -9.62
N LYS A 192 6.32 -9.68 -10.59
CA LYS A 192 5.53 -9.32 -11.77
C LYS A 192 4.07 -9.68 -11.57
N ASP A 193 3.19 -8.88 -12.20
CA ASP A 193 1.78 -9.22 -12.34
C ASP A 193 1.55 -10.39 -13.33
N PHE A 194 0.31 -10.81 -13.47
CA PHE A 194 -0.04 -11.89 -14.41
C PHE A 194 0.21 -11.52 -15.89
N GLY A 195 0.31 -10.23 -16.20
CA GLY A 195 0.67 -9.72 -17.52
C GLY A 195 2.18 -9.70 -17.79
N GLY A 196 3.01 -10.02 -16.77
CA GLY A 196 4.47 -10.02 -16.87
C GLY A 196 5.11 -8.66 -16.63
N ASN A 197 4.35 -7.64 -16.20
CA ASN A 197 4.87 -6.32 -15.83
C ASN A 197 5.36 -6.28 -14.38
N ASP A 198 6.40 -5.52 -14.12
CA ASP A 198 6.85 -5.27 -12.76
C ASP A 198 5.75 -4.55 -11.97
N ARG A 199 5.36 -5.09 -10.79
CA ARG A 199 4.18 -4.60 -10.07
C ARG A 199 4.35 -4.46 -8.57
N CYS A 200 5.13 -5.31 -7.92
CA CYS A 200 5.30 -5.26 -6.49
C CYS A 200 6.78 -5.26 -6.13
N VAL A 201 7.26 -4.19 -5.50
CA VAL A 201 8.60 -4.15 -4.89
C VAL A 201 8.48 -4.47 -3.42
N THR A 202 9.28 -5.42 -2.95
CA THR A 202 9.39 -5.79 -1.55
C THR A 202 10.78 -5.50 -1.01
N ALA A 203 10.88 -5.18 0.28
CA ALA A 203 12.16 -4.95 0.96
C ALA A 203 12.06 -5.33 2.44
N ARG A 204 13.19 -5.29 3.15
CA ARG A 204 13.22 -5.47 4.60
C ARG A 204 14.03 -4.38 5.29
N ARG A 205 13.62 -4.01 6.51
CA ARG A 205 14.51 -3.31 7.42
C ARG A 205 15.67 -4.24 7.77
N PRO A 206 16.94 -3.79 7.71
CA PRO A 206 18.10 -4.58 8.18
C PRO A 206 17.91 -5.07 9.62
N LYS A 207 18.57 -6.22 9.94
CA LYS A 207 18.59 -6.80 11.29
C LYS A 207 19.48 -6.01 12.23
#